data_83f27cfff0e3d4fdd34d39f407ae0be5
#
_entry.id   83f27cfff0e3d4fdd34d39f407ae0be5
#
_cell.length_a   1.000
_cell.length_b   1.000
_cell.length_c   1.000
_cell.angle_alpha   90.00
_cell.angle_beta   90.00
_cell.angle_gamma   90.00
#
_symmetry.space_group_name_H-M   'P 1'
#
loop_
_entity.id
_entity.type
_entity.pdbx_description
1 polymer ?
#
loop_
_entity_poly.entity_id
_entity_poly.type
_entity_poly.pdbx_seq_one_letter_code
_entity_poly.pdbx_strand_id
1 'polypeptide(L)'
;FAETIRDTKAGAVNKDFDIIGGSFHKWVRDERDKLGLRTATDYEQFILKFAKYADVYMKLRAAEGTFAEETKFVFYNAQVNFTLQAQLLLASICFDDTWPVIIEKMNLVARFVDLLIISRVTNYRSVDYSTIKNYIFNVTKDIRGCSIPNLKIRLMQQYQNLSYDPAKALPEFRLNSFTKKYIKNMLARITGFIEDQTGVATNYCNYMNTQTKN
;
A
#
# COMPACT_ATOMS: atom_id res chain seq x y z
N PHE A 1 9.92 -7.06 2.04
CA PHE A 1 11.25 -6.81 2.63
C PHE A 1 12.38 -7.07 1.62
N ALA A 2 12.43 -8.23 0.98
CA ALA A 2 13.46 -8.55 -0.01
C ALA A 2 13.39 -7.62 -1.23
N GLU A 3 12.21 -7.32 -1.75
CA GLU A 3 12.03 -6.35 -2.83
C GLU A 3 12.40 -4.92 -2.43
N THR A 4 12.32 -4.58 -1.14
CA THR A 4 12.74 -3.27 -0.64
C THR A 4 14.24 -3.16 -0.43
N ILE A 5 14.95 -4.28 -0.19
CA ILE A 5 16.41 -4.31 -0.03
C ILE A 5 17.12 -4.52 -1.35
N ARG A 6 16.61 -5.42 -2.21
CA ARG A 6 17.20 -5.72 -3.52
C ARG A 6 16.37 -5.07 -4.61
N ASP A 7 17.07 -4.53 -5.58
CA ASP A 7 16.47 -3.96 -6.77
C ASP A 7 16.14 -5.07 -7.78
N THR A 8 15.25 -6.00 -7.39
CA THR A 8 14.80 -7.11 -8.21
C THR A 8 13.58 -6.74 -9.04
N LYS A 9 13.50 -7.28 -10.23
CA LYS A 9 12.38 -7.06 -11.14
C LYS A 9 11.16 -7.85 -10.69
N ALA A 10 10.03 -7.18 -10.42
CA ALA A 10 8.80 -7.87 -10.10
C ALA A 10 8.37 -8.80 -11.26
N GLY A 11 8.11 -10.06 -10.95
CA GLY A 11 7.65 -11.06 -11.93
C GLY A 11 8.72 -11.62 -12.87
N ALA A 12 9.99 -11.29 -12.69
CA ALA A 12 11.05 -12.14 -13.21
C ALA A 12 10.94 -13.48 -12.49
N VAL A 13 11.07 -14.58 -13.22
CA VAL A 13 11.28 -15.90 -12.61
C VAL A 13 12.60 -15.80 -11.85
N ASN A 14 12.47 -15.47 -10.57
CA ASN A 14 13.62 -15.20 -9.74
C ASN A 14 13.64 -16.27 -8.65
N LYS A 15 14.62 -17.13 -8.73
CA LYS A 15 14.89 -18.15 -7.70
C LYS A 15 14.97 -17.55 -6.29
N ASP A 16 15.29 -16.25 -6.19
CA ASP A 16 15.32 -15.55 -4.91
C ASP A 16 13.93 -15.50 -4.24
N PHE A 17 12.85 -15.30 -4.97
CA PHE A 17 11.50 -15.28 -4.39
C PHE A 17 11.12 -16.62 -3.77
N ASP A 18 11.41 -17.70 -4.47
CA ASP A 18 11.13 -19.05 -3.98
C ASP A 18 11.96 -19.36 -2.73
N ILE A 19 13.25 -18.98 -2.77
CA ILE A 19 14.17 -19.20 -1.63
C ILE A 19 13.77 -18.32 -0.44
N ILE A 20 13.44 -17.03 -0.66
CA ILE A 20 13.04 -16.11 0.40
C ILE A 20 11.75 -16.59 1.07
N GLY A 21 10.76 -17.02 0.28
CA GLY A 21 9.49 -17.53 0.80
C GLY A 21 9.61 -18.82 1.61
N GLY A 22 10.48 -19.74 1.20
CA GLY A 22 10.62 -21.07 1.82
C GLY A 22 11.83 -21.21 2.76
N SER A 23 12.90 -20.43 2.55
CA SER A 23 14.20 -20.62 3.22
C SER A 23 14.94 -19.29 3.40
N PHE A 24 14.30 -18.31 4.04
CA PHE A 24 14.83 -16.95 4.22
C PHE A 24 16.25 -16.92 4.82
N HIS A 25 16.49 -17.76 5.85
CA HIS A 25 17.81 -17.88 6.50
C HIS A 25 18.92 -18.32 5.52
N LYS A 26 18.57 -19.20 4.57
CA LYS A 26 19.51 -19.65 3.52
C LYS A 26 19.82 -18.52 2.56
N TRP A 27 18.78 -17.79 2.13
CA TRP A 27 18.95 -16.62 1.26
C TRP A 27 19.83 -15.55 1.92
N VAL A 28 19.60 -15.20 3.19
CA VAL A 28 20.42 -14.24 3.94
C VAL A 28 21.89 -14.68 3.99
N ARG A 29 22.15 -15.97 4.26
CA ARG A 29 23.50 -16.52 4.29
C ARG A 29 24.19 -16.45 2.92
N ASP A 30 23.47 -16.85 1.87
CA ASP A 30 24.04 -16.96 0.52
C ASP A 30 24.25 -15.56 -0.12
N GLU A 31 23.46 -14.56 0.27
CA GLU A 31 23.52 -13.18 -0.21
C GLU A 31 24.18 -12.20 0.78
N ARG A 32 24.85 -12.72 1.81
CA ARG A 32 25.43 -11.93 2.91
C ARG A 32 26.31 -10.77 2.44
N ASP A 33 27.09 -10.97 1.39
CA ASP A 33 27.99 -9.94 0.86
C ASP A 33 27.24 -8.79 0.21
N LYS A 34 26.15 -9.08 -0.52
CA LYS A 34 25.25 -8.07 -1.10
C LYS A 34 24.43 -7.34 -0.05
N LEU A 35 24.14 -8.02 1.08
CA LEU A 35 23.46 -7.44 2.23
C LEU A 35 24.41 -6.66 3.15
N GLY A 36 25.72 -6.70 2.89
CA GLY A 36 26.74 -6.05 3.71
C GLY A 36 26.97 -6.73 5.06
N LEU A 37 26.62 -8.02 5.21
CA LEU A 37 26.69 -8.76 6.47
C LEU A 37 28.06 -9.42 6.63
N ARG A 38 29.03 -8.70 7.18
CA ARG A 38 30.41 -9.14 7.33
C ARG A 38 30.85 -9.34 8.78
N THR A 39 30.32 -8.52 9.68
CA THR A 39 30.68 -8.51 11.10
C THR A 39 29.48 -8.84 11.98
N ALA A 40 29.72 -9.20 13.24
CA ALA A 40 28.65 -9.42 14.22
C ALA A 40 27.74 -8.20 14.36
N THR A 41 28.29 -7.00 14.32
CA THR A 41 27.55 -5.74 14.35
C THR A 41 26.62 -5.58 13.14
N ASP A 42 27.07 -5.98 11.94
CA ASP A 42 26.21 -5.92 10.74
C ASP A 42 24.99 -6.84 10.87
N TYR A 43 25.20 -8.05 11.39
CA TYR A 43 24.10 -8.98 11.66
C TYR A 43 23.14 -8.45 12.73
N GLU A 44 23.66 -7.86 13.81
CA GLU A 44 22.85 -7.22 14.84
C GLU A 44 21.97 -6.10 14.24
N GLN A 45 22.57 -5.20 13.48
CA GLN A 45 21.84 -4.11 12.80
C GLN A 45 20.82 -4.64 11.79
N PHE A 46 21.13 -5.73 11.08
CA PHE A 46 20.18 -6.38 10.19
C PHE A 46 18.96 -6.92 10.95
N ILE A 47 19.18 -7.58 12.09
CA ILE A 47 18.11 -8.12 12.93
C ILE A 47 17.24 -6.99 13.49
N LEU A 48 17.85 -5.89 13.98
CA LEU A 48 17.12 -4.73 14.48
C LEU A 48 16.26 -4.07 13.39
N LYS A 49 16.81 -3.94 12.17
CA LYS A 49 16.04 -3.45 11.01
C LYS A 49 14.88 -4.37 10.69
N PHE A 50 15.13 -5.68 10.67
CA PHE A 50 14.08 -6.67 10.40
C PHE A 50 12.97 -6.61 11.44
N ALA A 51 13.32 -6.55 12.73
CA ALA A 51 12.37 -6.41 13.83
C ALA A 51 11.52 -5.14 13.69
N LYS A 52 12.15 -3.99 13.38
CA LYS A 52 11.43 -2.74 13.12
C LYS A 52 10.41 -2.86 11.98
N TYR A 53 10.82 -3.42 10.85
CA TYR A 53 9.90 -3.61 9.70
C TYR A 53 8.79 -4.61 10.02
N ALA A 54 9.06 -5.65 10.81
CA ALA A 54 8.03 -6.57 11.28
C ALA A 54 7.00 -5.87 12.17
N ASP A 55 7.45 -5.01 13.10
CA ASP A 55 6.57 -4.23 13.98
C ASP A 55 5.70 -3.25 13.19
N VAL A 56 6.29 -2.54 12.21
CA VAL A 56 5.53 -1.67 11.29
C VAL A 56 4.51 -2.49 10.50
N TYR A 57 4.89 -3.66 9.98
CA TYR A 57 3.99 -4.54 9.26
C TYR A 57 2.81 -5.01 10.11
N MET A 58 3.05 -5.39 11.38
CA MET A 58 1.98 -5.79 12.30
C MET A 58 0.98 -4.65 12.54
N LYS A 59 1.47 -3.41 12.73
CA LYS A 59 0.61 -2.24 12.87
C LYS A 59 -0.17 -1.91 11.59
N LEU A 60 0.47 -2.07 10.44
CA LEU A 60 -0.20 -1.96 9.15
C LEU A 60 -1.34 -2.97 9.03
N ARG A 61 -1.10 -4.24 9.38
CA ARG A 61 -2.14 -5.28 9.34
C ARG A 61 -3.30 -4.98 10.30
N ALA A 62 -3.01 -4.42 11.47
CA ALA A 62 -4.04 -3.95 12.39
C ALA A 62 -4.88 -2.80 11.79
N ALA A 63 -4.23 -1.84 11.13
CA ALA A 63 -4.89 -0.72 10.44
C ALA A 63 -5.72 -1.16 9.22
N GLU A 64 -5.36 -2.25 8.55
CA GLU A 64 -6.16 -2.85 7.48
C GLU A 64 -7.45 -3.50 7.99
N GLY A 65 -7.43 -4.02 9.23
CA GLY A 65 -8.56 -4.71 9.86
C GLY A 65 -9.49 -3.81 10.68
N THR A 66 -9.01 -2.65 11.13
CA THR A 66 -9.74 -1.78 12.05
C THR A 66 -9.78 -0.35 11.53
N PHE A 67 -10.99 0.21 11.41
CA PHE A 67 -11.14 1.60 11.02
C PHE A 67 -10.61 2.55 12.11
N ALA A 68 -9.71 3.43 11.72
CA ALA A 68 -9.25 4.55 12.53
C ALA A 68 -9.04 5.76 11.61
N GLU A 69 -9.45 6.95 12.08
CA GLU A 69 -9.38 8.18 11.27
C GLU A 69 -7.95 8.46 10.79
N GLU A 70 -6.98 8.24 11.65
CA GLU A 70 -5.56 8.44 11.36
C GLU A 70 -5.04 7.55 10.23
N THR A 71 -5.59 6.34 10.04
CA THR A 71 -5.15 5.36 9.04
C THR A 71 -6.24 4.93 8.09
N LYS A 72 -7.28 5.72 7.93
CA LYS A 72 -8.50 5.38 7.17
C LYS A 72 -8.22 4.95 5.73
N PHE A 73 -7.24 5.53 5.05
CA PHE A 73 -6.92 5.14 3.67
C PHE A 73 -6.28 3.75 3.60
N VAL A 74 -5.50 3.35 4.61
CA VAL A 74 -4.99 1.97 4.73
C VAL A 74 -6.16 0.99 4.82
N PHE A 75 -7.13 1.32 5.68
CA PHE A 75 -8.35 0.53 5.84
C PHE A 75 -9.16 0.46 4.55
N TYR A 76 -9.44 1.59 3.89
CA TYR A 76 -10.22 1.63 2.65
C TYR A 76 -9.61 0.79 1.52
N ASN A 77 -8.29 0.85 1.34
CA ASN A 77 -7.58 0.07 0.35
C ASN A 77 -7.70 -1.44 0.63
N ALA A 78 -7.66 -1.84 1.89
CA ALA A 78 -7.85 -3.23 2.30
C ALA A 78 -9.28 -3.74 1.99
N GLN A 79 -10.31 -2.89 2.15
CA GLN A 79 -11.71 -3.27 1.86
C GLN A 79 -11.97 -3.60 0.39
N VAL A 80 -11.13 -3.13 -0.52
CA VAL A 80 -11.19 -3.49 -1.95
C VAL A 80 -10.19 -4.59 -2.33
N ASN A 81 -9.59 -5.24 -1.34
CA ASN A 81 -8.60 -6.33 -1.49
C ASN A 81 -7.34 -5.92 -2.26
N PHE A 82 -6.84 -4.69 -2.06
CA PHE A 82 -5.59 -4.27 -2.67
C PHE A 82 -4.39 -4.77 -1.86
N THR A 83 -3.83 -5.90 -2.26
CA THR A 83 -2.80 -6.63 -1.49
C THR A 83 -1.39 -6.03 -1.59
N LEU A 84 -1.12 -5.17 -2.59
CA LEU A 84 0.21 -4.59 -2.84
C LEU A 84 0.51 -3.33 -2.00
N GLN A 85 -0.44 -2.84 -1.20
CA GLN A 85 -0.20 -1.64 -0.41
C GLN A 85 0.91 -1.82 0.64
N ALA A 86 0.98 -3.00 1.27
CA ALA A 86 1.99 -3.28 2.29
C ALA A 86 3.42 -3.11 1.74
N GLN A 87 3.67 -3.54 0.51
CA GLN A 87 4.94 -3.37 -0.17
C GLN A 87 5.31 -1.89 -0.33
N LEU A 88 4.39 -1.06 -0.81
CA LEU A 88 4.61 0.37 -0.99
C LEU A 88 4.81 1.09 0.34
N LEU A 89 3.97 0.81 1.33
CA LEU A 89 4.03 1.42 2.65
C LEU A 89 5.37 1.14 3.32
N LEU A 90 5.80 -0.13 3.35
CA LEU A 90 7.09 -0.52 3.94
C LEU A 90 8.29 0.06 3.19
N ALA A 91 8.20 0.20 1.86
CA ALA A 91 9.30 0.75 1.06
C ALA A 91 9.62 2.21 1.41
N SER A 92 8.62 3.00 1.78
CA SER A 92 8.80 4.42 2.12
C SER A 92 9.49 4.65 3.48
N ILE A 93 9.53 3.64 4.35
CA ILE A 93 9.99 3.73 5.73
C ILE A 93 11.51 3.61 5.80
N CYS A 94 12.15 4.49 6.60
CA CYS A 94 13.55 4.38 6.99
C CYS A 94 13.68 3.73 8.38
N PHE A 95 14.85 3.15 8.66
CA PHE A 95 15.09 2.50 9.95
C PHE A 95 15.01 3.47 11.13
N ASP A 96 15.46 4.68 10.96
CA ASP A 96 15.53 5.76 11.96
C ASP A 96 14.24 6.61 12.04
N ASP A 97 13.25 6.33 11.20
CA ASP A 97 11.95 7.02 11.28
C ASP A 97 11.30 6.79 12.66
N THR A 98 10.82 7.86 13.27
CA THR A 98 9.98 7.81 14.47
C THR A 98 8.56 7.40 14.14
N TRP A 99 7.76 6.97 15.12
CA TRP A 99 6.37 6.57 14.87
C TRP A 99 5.51 7.65 14.20
N PRO A 100 5.55 8.92 14.61
CA PRO A 100 4.81 9.98 13.90
C PRO A 100 5.20 10.09 12.43
N VAL A 101 6.49 9.99 12.10
CA VAL A 101 6.99 10.00 10.73
C VAL A 101 6.49 8.79 9.94
N ILE A 102 6.50 7.61 10.55
CA ILE A 102 5.99 6.37 9.95
C ILE A 102 4.51 6.52 9.61
N ILE A 103 3.69 7.00 10.54
CA ILE A 103 2.24 7.22 10.31
C ILE A 103 2.01 8.23 9.20
N GLU A 104 2.74 9.35 9.17
CA GLU A 104 2.62 10.33 8.08
C GLU A 104 2.98 9.71 6.72
N LYS A 105 4.09 8.97 6.62
CA LYS A 105 4.48 8.27 5.39
C LYS A 105 3.44 7.24 4.96
N MET A 106 2.93 6.44 5.91
CA MET A 106 1.86 5.47 5.64
C MET A 106 0.61 6.17 5.05
N ASN A 107 0.20 7.28 5.63
CA ASN A 107 -0.95 8.04 5.13
C ASN A 107 -0.73 8.61 3.74
N LEU A 108 0.45 9.17 3.47
CA LEU A 108 0.78 9.71 2.13
C LEU A 108 0.72 8.61 1.07
N VAL A 109 1.36 7.47 1.35
CA VAL A 109 1.37 6.32 0.41
C VAL A 109 -0.01 5.71 0.28
N ALA A 110 -0.75 5.54 1.38
CA ALA A 110 -2.10 4.96 1.33
C ALA A 110 -3.08 5.85 0.54
N ARG A 111 -2.98 7.18 0.65
CA ARG A 111 -3.75 8.13 -0.19
C ARG A 111 -3.39 8.00 -1.66
N PHE A 112 -2.11 7.86 -1.99
CA PHE A 112 -1.70 7.62 -3.36
C PHE A 112 -2.28 6.30 -3.91
N VAL A 113 -2.23 5.22 -3.13
CA VAL A 113 -2.82 3.92 -3.50
C VAL A 113 -4.32 4.05 -3.72
N ASP A 114 -5.02 4.77 -2.86
CA ASP A 114 -6.45 5.04 -3.00
C ASP A 114 -6.77 5.78 -4.31
N LEU A 115 -6.04 6.85 -4.61
CA LEU A 115 -6.17 7.58 -5.87
C LEU A 115 -5.88 6.69 -7.09
N LEU A 116 -4.86 5.85 -7.01
CA LEU A 116 -4.52 4.88 -8.05
C LEU A 116 -5.66 3.89 -8.29
N ILE A 117 -6.24 3.34 -7.22
CA ILE A 117 -7.38 2.42 -7.31
C ILE A 117 -8.57 3.12 -7.96
N ILE A 118 -8.95 4.30 -7.47
CA ILE A 118 -10.08 5.06 -8.01
C ILE A 118 -9.84 5.41 -9.48
N SER A 119 -8.68 5.93 -9.83
CA SER A 119 -8.33 6.29 -11.21
C SER A 119 -8.44 5.10 -12.17
N ARG A 120 -7.99 3.93 -11.75
CA ARG A 120 -8.09 2.72 -12.58
C ARG A 120 -9.51 2.21 -12.68
N VAL A 121 -10.20 2.10 -11.54
CA VAL A 121 -11.56 1.53 -11.48
C VAL A 121 -12.56 2.37 -12.26
N THR A 122 -12.52 3.70 -12.14
CA THR A 122 -13.41 4.59 -12.90
C THR A 122 -13.18 4.52 -14.40
N ASN A 123 -11.98 4.14 -14.82
CA ASN A 123 -11.62 3.89 -16.23
C ASN A 123 -11.71 2.39 -16.61
N TYR A 124 -12.44 1.58 -15.84
CA TYR A 124 -12.65 0.14 -16.07
C TYR A 124 -11.35 -0.68 -16.21
N ARG A 125 -10.31 -0.28 -15.46
CA ARG A 125 -9.01 -0.98 -15.43
C ARG A 125 -8.87 -1.78 -14.13
N SER A 126 -8.48 -3.05 -14.29
CA SER A 126 -8.24 -3.92 -13.13
C SER A 126 -7.08 -3.41 -12.26
N VAL A 127 -7.21 -3.65 -10.95
CA VAL A 127 -6.18 -3.43 -9.93
C VAL A 127 -5.62 -4.76 -9.40
N ASP A 128 -5.86 -5.86 -10.10
CA ASP A 128 -5.36 -7.18 -9.72
C ASP A 128 -3.84 -7.25 -9.79
N TYR A 129 -3.25 -8.08 -8.95
CA TYR A 129 -1.80 -8.25 -8.82
C TYR A 129 -1.10 -8.41 -10.18
N SER A 130 -1.60 -9.31 -11.03
CA SER A 130 -1.00 -9.61 -12.34
C SER A 130 -0.93 -8.39 -13.27
N THR A 131 -1.91 -7.50 -13.15
CA THR A 131 -2.06 -6.33 -14.03
C THR A 131 -1.20 -5.15 -13.58
N ILE A 132 -0.99 -4.99 -12.25
CA ILE A 132 -0.41 -3.76 -11.72
C ILE A 132 0.98 -3.95 -11.08
N LYS A 133 1.42 -5.20 -10.87
CA LYS A 133 2.66 -5.51 -10.15
C LYS A 133 3.90 -4.76 -10.64
N ASN A 134 4.08 -4.64 -11.96
CA ASN A 134 5.24 -3.97 -12.55
C ASN A 134 5.22 -2.45 -12.27
N TYR A 135 4.05 -1.83 -12.33
CA TYR A 135 3.89 -0.42 -11.97
C TYR A 135 4.20 -0.21 -10.48
N ILE A 136 3.61 -1.03 -9.60
CA ILE A 136 3.86 -0.97 -8.16
C ILE A 136 5.34 -1.20 -7.83
N PHE A 137 6.01 -2.12 -8.51
CA PHE A 137 7.45 -2.33 -8.35
C PHE A 137 8.26 -1.07 -8.68
N ASN A 138 7.95 -0.39 -9.78
CA ASN A 138 8.64 0.85 -10.16
C ASN A 138 8.38 1.97 -9.14
N VAL A 139 7.12 2.13 -8.67
CA VAL A 139 6.80 3.08 -7.59
C VAL A 139 7.56 2.73 -6.31
N THR A 140 7.62 1.44 -5.93
CA THR A 140 8.37 0.95 -4.77
C THR A 140 9.84 1.40 -4.82
N LYS A 141 10.48 1.29 -5.99
CA LYS A 141 11.88 1.74 -6.19
C LYS A 141 12.01 3.25 -6.02
N ASP A 142 11.08 3.99 -6.59
CA ASP A 142 11.10 5.46 -6.62
C ASP A 142 10.90 6.09 -5.23
N ILE A 143 10.06 5.48 -4.38
CA ILE A 143 9.74 5.99 -3.05
C ILE A 143 10.59 5.41 -1.91
N ARG A 144 11.48 4.48 -2.21
CA ARG A 144 12.27 3.74 -1.21
C ARG A 144 13.08 4.68 -0.33
N GLY A 145 12.85 4.61 1.00
CA GLY A 145 13.59 5.36 2.00
C GLY A 145 13.52 6.89 1.84
N CYS A 146 12.51 7.42 1.15
CA CYS A 146 12.36 8.86 0.97
C CYS A 146 12.04 9.58 2.29
N SER A 147 12.59 10.79 2.47
CA SER A 147 12.09 11.75 3.45
C SER A 147 10.66 12.19 3.10
N ILE A 148 9.88 12.70 4.06
CA ILE A 148 8.50 13.16 3.82
C ILE A 148 8.40 14.15 2.65
N PRO A 149 9.25 15.22 2.54
CA PRO A 149 9.18 16.13 1.41
C PRO A 149 9.42 15.44 0.07
N ASN A 150 10.44 14.59 -0.01
CA ASN A 150 10.75 13.86 -1.23
C ASN A 150 9.66 12.85 -1.58
N LEU A 151 9.09 12.17 -0.58
CA LEU A 151 7.97 11.24 -0.77
C LEU A 151 6.76 11.95 -1.39
N LYS A 152 6.39 13.13 -0.87
CA LYS A 152 5.30 13.96 -1.44
C LYS A 152 5.55 14.30 -2.91
N ILE A 153 6.77 14.73 -3.25
CA ILE A 153 7.16 15.06 -4.62
C ILE A 153 7.06 13.82 -5.53
N ARG A 154 7.63 12.68 -5.10
CA ARG A 154 7.62 11.45 -5.88
C ARG A 154 6.21 10.93 -6.11
N LEU A 155 5.39 10.87 -5.06
CA LEU A 155 4.01 10.42 -5.19
C LEU A 155 3.18 11.35 -6.09
N MET A 156 3.40 12.66 -6.03
CA MET A 156 2.75 13.62 -6.93
C MET A 156 3.17 13.39 -8.39
N GLN A 157 4.46 13.17 -8.65
CA GLN A 157 4.95 12.83 -9.99
C GLN A 157 4.33 11.52 -10.51
N GLN A 158 4.25 10.49 -9.67
CA GLN A 158 3.60 9.23 -10.03
C GLN A 158 2.11 9.43 -10.33
N TYR A 159 1.41 10.27 -9.56
CA TYR A 159 0.02 10.61 -9.82
C TYR A 159 -0.17 11.37 -11.14
N GLN A 160 0.66 12.36 -11.42
CA GLN A 160 0.61 13.14 -12.69
C GLN A 160 0.88 12.25 -13.92
N ASN A 161 1.69 11.21 -13.76
CA ASN A 161 1.97 10.24 -14.82
C ASN A 161 0.87 9.18 -15.00
N LEU A 162 -0.18 9.18 -14.17
CA LEU A 162 -1.32 8.29 -14.39
C LEU A 162 -2.07 8.71 -15.66
N SER A 163 -2.20 7.76 -16.60
CA SER A 163 -2.94 7.96 -17.86
C SER A 163 -4.47 8.00 -17.67
N TYR A 164 -4.95 7.93 -16.42
CA TYR A 164 -6.35 7.77 -16.09
C TYR A 164 -6.84 8.89 -15.18
N ASP A 165 -7.71 9.74 -15.70
CA ASP A 165 -8.32 10.85 -14.97
C ASP A 165 -9.70 10.42 -14.43
N PRO A 166 -9.89 10.27 -13.12
CA PRO A 166 -11.17 9.88 -12.56
C PRO A 166 -12.26 10.94 -12.81
N ALA A 167 -11.93 12.22 -12.82
CA ALA A 167 -12.92 13.28 -13.02
C ALA A 167 -13.55 13.20 -14.41
N LYS A 168 -12.78 12.85 -15.44
CA LYS A 168 -13.30 12.65 -16.81
C LYS A 168 -14.07 11.34 -16.97
N ALA A 169 -13.72 10.31 -16.20
CA ALA A 169 -14.31 9.00 -16.30
C ALA A 169 -15.63 8.85 -15.51
N LEU A 170 -15.79 9.59 -14.40
CA LEU A 170 -16.95 9.46 -13.51
C LEU A 170 -18.32 9.66 -14.18
N PRO A 171 -18.53 10.60 -15.11
CA PRO A 171 -19.83 10.75 -15.80
C PRO A 171 -20.29 9.49 -16.54
N GLU A 172 -19.34 8.71 -17.06
CA GLU A 172 -19.60 7.47 -17.80
C GLU A 172 -19.48 6.20 -16.94
N PHE A 173 -19.19 6.35 -15.65
CA PHE A 173 -19.01 5.23 -14.73
C PHE A 173 -20.38 4.58 -14.40
N ARG A 174 -20.49 3.28 -14.65
CA ARG A 174 -21.76 2.52 -14.52
C ARG A 174 -21.59 1.30 -13.63
N LEU A 175 -22.67 0.91 -12.98
CA LEU A 175 -22.74 -0.35 -12.22
C LEU A 175 -22.72 -1.54 -13.16
N ASN A 176 -21.76 -2.44 -12.95
CA ASN A 176 -21.65 -3.72 -13.64
C ASN A 176 -20.93 -4.75 -12.74
N SER A 177 -20.71 -5.95 -13.24
CA SER A 177 -20.05 -7.02 -12.47
C SER A 177 -18.65 -6.64 -11.97
N PHE A 178 -17.89 -5.87 -12.73
CA PHE A 178 -16.56 -5.37 -12.35
C PHE A 178 -16.64 -4.28 -11.28
N THR A 179 -17.52 -3.28 -11.47
CA THR A 179 -17.58 -2.08 -10.62
C THR A 179 -18.35 -2.28 -9.32
N LYS A 180 -19.19 -3.31 -9.22
CA LYS A 180 -20.10 -3.56 -8.09
C LYS A 180 -19.42 -3.48 -6.72
N LYS A 181 -18.27 -4.14 -6.56
CA LYS A 181 -17.52 -4.15 -5.29
C LYS A 181 -16.95 -2.79 -4.91
N TYR A 182 -16.57 -1.98 -5.91
CA TYR A 182 -15.98 -0.66 -5.69
C TYR A 182 -17.02 0.41 -5.45
N ILE A 183 -18.15 0.36 -6.16
CA ILE A 183 -19.24 1.34 -6.03
C ILE A 183 -19.76 1.36 -4.59
N LYS A 184 -20.00 0.20 -3.98
CA LYS A 184 -20.45 0.13 -2.58
C LYS A 184 -19.46 0.84 -1.64
N ASN A 185 -18.18 0.60 -1.79
CA ASN A 185 -17.13 1.26 -1.01
C ASN A 185 -17.13 2.78 -1.24
N MET A 186 -17.19 3.21 -2.50
CA MET A 186 -17.20 4.64 -2.86
C MET A 186 -18.43 5.36 -2.28
N LEU A 187 -19.62 4.78 -2.39
CA LEU A 187 -20.85 5.35 -1.83
C LEU A 187 -20.79 5.44 -0.32
N ALA A 188 -20.36 4.38 0.38
CA ALA A 188 -20.20 4.39 1.83
C ALA A 188 -19.27 5.52 2.30
N ARG A 189 -18.16 5.78 1.55
CA ARG A 189 -17.22 6.87 1.85
C ARG A 189 -17.80 8.25 1.58
N ILE A 190 -18.53 8.41 0.47
CA ILE A 190 -19.20 9.69 0.14
C ILE A 190 -20.25 9.99 1.19
N THR A 191 -21.07 9.01 1.56
CA THR A 191 -22.09 9.19 2.60
C THR A 191 -21.44 9.57 3.93
N GLY A 192 -20.40 8.82 4.37
CA GLY A 192 -19.67 9.14 5.59
C GLY A 192 -19.07 10.55 5.57
N PHE A 193 -18.53 10.98 4.43
CA PHE A 193 -18.00 12.34 4.29
C PHE A 193 -19.08 13.41 4.41
N ILE A 194 -20.25 13.23 3.78
CA ILE A 194 -21.37 14.18 3.85
C ILE A 194 -21.90 14.27 5.29
N GLU A 195 -22.06 13.13 5.95
CA GLU A 195 -22.52 13.07 7.35
C GLU A 195 -21.55 13.77 8.30
N ASP A 196 -20.26 13.55 8.14
CA ASP A 196 -19.21 14.23 8.91
C ASP A 196 -19.30 15.77 8.73
N GLN A 197 -19.48 16.26 7.50
CA GLN A 197 -19.63 17.68 7.20
C GLN A 197 -20.94 18.28 7.78
N THR A 198 -21.96 17.47 7.99
CA THR A 198 -23.26 17.88 8.54
C THR A 198 -23.37 17.67 10.05
N GLY A 199 -22.31 17.19 10.70
CA GLY A 199 -22.29 16.92 12.15
C GLY A 199 -23.10 15.70 12.57
N VAL A 200 -23.47 14.83 11.64
CA VAL A 200 -24.11 13.55 11.91
C VAL A 200 -23.01 12.53 12.24
N ALA A 201 -23.19 11.76 13.31
CA ALA A 201 -22.26 10.72 13.66
C ALA A 201 -22.17 9.68 12.54
N THR A 202 -21.05 9.63 11.83
CA THR A 202 -20.87 8.73 10.70
C THR A 202 -20.36 7.39 11.15
N ASN A 203 -20.76 6.35 10.45
CA ASN A 203 -20.14 5.05 10.60
C ASN A 203 -20.01 4.37 9.23
N TYR A 204 -18.88 4.63 8.55
CA TYR A 204 -18.52 3.94 7.31
C TYR A 204 -18.70 2.41 7.42
N CYS A 205 -18.30 1.82 8.55
CA CYS A 205 -18.39 0.39 8.76
C CYS A 205 -19.84 -0.13 8.76
N ASN A 206 -20.81 0.67 9.22
CA ASN A 206 -22.22 0.30 9.16
C ASN A 206 -22.69 0.13 7.72
N TYR A 207 -22.26 1.02 6.81
CA TYR A 207 -22.63 0.94 5.39
C TYR A 207 -21.96 -0.25 4.68
N MET A 208 -20.75 -0.61 5.10
CA MET A 208 -20.05 -1.76 4.52
C MET A 208 -20.57 -3.09 5.07
N ASN A 209 -20.95 -3.14 6.34
CA ASN A 209 -21.41 -4.36 7.03
C ASN A 209 -22.91 -4.64 6.86
N THR A 210 -23.69 -3.71 6.29
CA THR A 210 -25.08 -4.02 5.92
C THR A 210 -25.06 -5.14 4.88
N GLN A 211 -25.20 -6.37 5.38
CA GLN A 211 -25.62 -7.48 4.54
C GLN A 211 -26.94 -7.06 3.90
N THR A 212 -26.98 -6.98 2.59
CA THR A 212 -28.24 -6.95 1.87
C THR A 212 -29.00 -8.19 2.28
N LYS A 213 -29.94 -8.07 3.21
CA LYS A 213 -30.96 -9.07 3.41
C LYS A 213 -31.75 -9.10 2.10
N ASN A 214 -31.51 -10.11 1.29
CA ASN A 214 -32.39 -10.49 0.19
C ASN A 214 -33.68 -11.05 0.78
#